data_9d349b9941b21961f64fc347565c108a
#
_entry.id   9d349b9941b21961f64fc347565c108a
#
_cell.length_a   1.000
_cell.length_b   1.000
_cell.length_c   1.000
_cell.angle_alpha   90.00
_cell.angle_beta   90.00
_cell.angle_gamma   90.00
#
_symmetry.space_group_name_H-M   'P 1'
#
loop_
_entity.id
_entity.type
_entity.pdbx_description
1 polymer ?
#
loop_
_entity_poly.entity_id
_entity_poly.type
_entity_poly.pdbx_seq_one_letter_code
_entity_poly.pdbx_strand_id
1 'polypeptide(L)'
;MTLAELAQLGGSVVAVLFVVWLVKRMGLGADPRIEDDAHAIRLAEEAEAGFRGIEVARDRAGFAAIVRNAVGRQMLVRAHGNHFAARPIDASVMGRLDKDFLTLTMPEKAFGAVTLHLGKDAGMWASRMREIGRA
;
A
#
# COMPACT_ATOMS: atom_id res chain seq x y z
N MET A 1 32.84 -5.63 37.26
CA MET A 1 32.02 -4.49 36.93
C MET A 1 31.75 -3.65 38.16
N THR A 2 32.04 -2.37 38.07
CA THR A 2 31.69 -1.43 39.13
C THR A 2 30.21 -1.05 39.06
N LEU A 3 29.68 -0.51 40.14
CA LEU A 3 28.31 -0.05 40.19
C LEU A 3 28.07 1.09 39.16
N ALA A 4 29.05 1.94 38.95
CA ALA A 4 28.99 3.01 37.96
C ALA A 4 28.89 2.48 36.53
N GLU A 5 29.65 1.41 36.23
CA GLU A 5 29.60 0.75 34.91
C GLU A 5 28.22 0.09 34.63
N LEU A 6 27.68 -0.55 35.67
CA LEU A 6 26.32 -1.14 35.58
C LEU A 6 25.27 -0.07 35.38
N ALA A 7 25.35 1.06 36.08
CA ALA A 7 24.45 2.16 35.96
C ALA A 7 24.49 2.79 34.55
N GLN A 8 25.69 2.95 34.00
CA GLN A 8 25.89 3.48 32.65
C GLN A 8 25.33 2.55 31.59
N LEU A 9 25.57 1.24 31.70
CA LEU A 9 25.03 0.24 30.80
C LEU A 9 23.50 0.23 30.85
N GLY A 10 22.92 0.22 32.04
CA GLY A 10 21.45 0.28 32.22
C GLY A 10 20.84 1.53 31.66
N GLY A 11 21.47 2.69 31.86
CA GLY A 11 21.03 3.97 31.31
C GLY A 11 21.04 3.98 29.79
N SER A 12 22.08 3.39 29.17
CA SER A 12 22.17 3.29 27.70
C SER A 12 21.05 2.41 27.13
N VAL A 13 20.77 1.27 27.75
CA VAL A 13 19.69 0.37 27.32
C VAL A 13 18.33 1.07 27.42
N VAL A 14 18.07 1.75 28.51
CA VAL A 14 16.82 2.50 28.71
C VAL A 14 16.67 3.59 27.66
N ALA A 15 17.75 4.33 27.35
CA ALA A 15 17.73 5.38 26.33
C ALA A 15 17.38 4.83 24.93
N VAL A 16 17.99 3.69 24.56
CA VAL A 16 17.70 3.05 23.26
C VAL A 16 16.25 2.58 23.20
N LEU A 17 15.75 1.92 24.25
CA LEU A 17 14.37 1.48 24.30
C LEU A 17 13.38 2.63 24.24
N PHE A 18 13.70 3.75 24.89
CA PHE A 18 12.87 4.96 24.84
C PHE A 18 12.80 5.54 23.40
N VAL A 19 13.95 5.63 22.72
CA VAL A 19 13.99 6.12 21.34
C VAL A 19 13.19 5.20 20.42
N VAL A 20 13.35 3.89 20.53
CA VAL A 20 12.57 2.93 19.75
C VAL A 20 11.08 3.08 19.99
N TRP A 21 10.69 3.20 21.27
CA TRP A 21 9.29 3.41 21.64
C TRP A 21 8.74 4.71 21.05
N LEU A 22 9.52 5.80 21.15
CA LEU A 22 9.14 7.10 20.63
C LEU A 22 8.95 7.07 19.10
N VAL A 23 9.89 6.46 18.38
CA VAL A 23 9.81 6.31 16.92
C VAL A 23 8.54 5.55 16.51
N LYS A 24 8.23 4.47 17.20
CA LYS A 24 7.01 3.69 16.95
C LYS A 24 5.74 4.48 17.23
N ARG A 25 5.73 5.24 18.32
CA ARG A 25 4.59 6.05 18.72
C ARG A 25 4.31 7.19 17.73
N MET A 26 5.36 7.80 17.18
CA MET A 26 5.26 8.87 16.20
C MET A 26 4.96 8.36 14.79
N GLY A 27 4.94 7.05 14.57
CA GLY A 27 4.74 6.46 13.25
C GLY A 27 5.92 6.65 12.29
N LEU A 28 7.04 7.13 12.80
CA LEU A 28 8.26 7.27 12.01
C LEU A 28 8.90 5.88 11.79
N GLY A 29 9.27 5.59 10.56
CA GLY A 29 9.90 4.33 10.21
C GLY A 29 8.95 3.17 9.93
N ALA A 30 7.64 3.35 10.10
CA ALA A 30 6.62 2.39 9.65
C ALA A 30 6.05 2.86 8.31
N ASP A 31 5.86 1.95 7.36
CA ASP A 31 5.16 2.28 6.13
C ASP A 31 3.71 2.65 6.43
N PRO A 32 3.16 3.70 5.79
CA PRO A 32 1.78 4.05 5.99
C PRO A 32 0.86 2.95 5.45
N ARG A 33 -0.29 2.80 6.07
CA ARG A 33 -1.28 1.81 5.67
C ARG A 33 -2.59 2.46 5.25
N ILE A 34 -3.23 1.84 4.28
CA ILE A 34 -4.58 2.23 3.87
C ILE A 34 -5.53 1.69 4.94
N GLU A 35 -6.22 2.60 5.63
CA GLU A 35 -7.01 2.27 6.81
C GLU A 35 -8.36 1.64 6.45
N ASP A 36 -9.01 2.16 5.41
CA ASP A 36 -10.34 1.73 4.97
C ASP A 36 -10.56 2.08 3.49
N ASP A 37 -11.72 1.74 2.97
CA ASP A 37 -12.08 2.01 1.57
C ASP A 37 -12.16 3.52 1.29
N ALA A 38 -12.70 4.30 2.21
CA ALA A 38 -12.80 5.74 2.06
C ALA A 38 -11.41 6.40 1.97
N HIS A 39 -10.45 5.90 2.73
CA HIS A 39 -9.06 6.36 2.67
C HIS A 39 -8.45 6.08 1.29
N ALA A 40 -8.64 4.87 0.77
CA ALA A 40 -8.16 4.50 -0.58
C ALA A 40 -8.77 5.39 -1.66
N ILE A 41 -10.06 5.66 -1.58
CA ILE A 41 -10.77 6.53 -2.52
C ILE A 41 -10.21 7.96 -2.48
N ARG A 42 -9.99 8.51 -1.30
CA ARG A 42 -9.38 9.84 -1.16
C ARG A 42 -7.99 9.91 -1.78
N LEU A 43 -7.17 8.88 -1.58
CA LEU A 43 -5.83 8.83 -2.15
C LEU A 43 -5.86 8.82 -3.69
N ALA A 44 -6.80 8.08 -4.27
CA ALA A 44 -6.97 8.06 -5.72
C ALA A 44 -7.46 9.41 -6.24
N GLU A 45 -8.38 10.05 -5.54
CA GLU A 45 -8.92 11.36 -5.92
C GLU A 45 -7.87 12.48 -5.81
N GLU A 46 -7.00 12.39 -4.83
CA GLU A 46 -5.88 13.33 -4.68
C GLU A 46 -4.87 13.20 -5.83
N ALA A 47 -4.67 11.97 -6.34
CA ALA A 47 -3.74 11.71 -7.42
C ALA A 47 -4.27 12.12 -8.80
N GLU A 48 -5.57 12.01 -9.00
CA GLU A 48 -6.22 12.37 -10.27
C GLU A 48 -7.49 13.16 -9.99
N ALA A 49 -7.47 14.44 -10.37
CA ALA A 49 -8.63 15.31 -10.19
C ALA A 49 -9.84 14.78 -10.98
N GLY A 50 -10.98 14.72 -10.31
CA GLY A 50 -12.20 14.22 -10.92
C GLY A 50 -12.37 12.70 -10.89
N PHE A 51 -11.38 11.97 -10.41
CA PHE A 51 -11.54 10.53 -10.21
C PHE A 51 -12.43 10.28 -9.00
N ARG A 52 -13.60 9.71 -9.26
CA ARG A 52 -14.58 9.42 -8.21
C ARG A 52 -14.68 7.92 -7.99
N GLY A 53 -13.89 7.41 -7.06
CA GLY A 53 -13.89 6.00 -6.72
C GLY A 53 -15.20 5.56 -6.08
N ILE A 54 -15.69 4.41 -6.50
CA ILE A 54 -16.92 3.81 -5.94
C ILE A 54 -16.69 2.40 -5.41
N GLU A 55 -15.61 1.74 -5.81
CA GLU A 55 -15.31 0.37 -5.43
C GLU A 55 -13.83 0.23 -5.15
N VAL A 56 -13.49 -0.52 -4.10
CA VAL A 56 -12.11 -0.66 -3.64
C VAL A 56 -11.79 -2.13 -3.38
N ALA A 57 -10.62 -2.55 -3.85
CA ALA A 57 -10.00 -3.81 -3.45
C ALA A 57 -8.76 -3.48 -2.61
N ARG A 58 -8.83 -3.69 -1.32
CA ARG A 58 -7.69 -3.45 -0.42
C ARG A 58 -6.90 -4.71 -0.19
N ASP A 59 -5.58 -4.59 -0.28
CA ASP A 59 -4.68 -5.63 0.21
C ASP A 59 -4.95 -5.87 1.69
N ARG A 60 -4.97 -7.14 2.10
CA ARG A 60 -5.25 -7.51 3.49
C ARG A 60 -4.30 -6.85 4.49
N ALA A 61 -3.04 -6.67 4.11
CA ALA A 61 -2.06 -5.98 4.95
C ALA A 61 -2.19 -4.45 4.92
N GLY A 62 -2.93 -3.90 3.95
CA GLY A 62 -3.15 -2.45 3.85
C GLY A 62 -2.07 -1.67 3.13
N PHE A 63 -1.14 -2.32 2.44
CA PHE A 63 -0.06 -1.64 1.73
C PHE A 63 -0.45 -1.12 0.36
N ALA A 64 -1.53 -1.64 -0.20
CA ALA A 64 -1.96 -1.27 -1.54
C ALA A 64 -3.48 -1.45 -1.69
N ALA A 65 -4.04 -0.79 -2.69
CA ALA A 65 -5.44 -0.94 -3.05
C ALA A 65 -5.66 -0.61 -4.53
N ILE A 66 -6.69 -1.19 -5.10
CA ILE A 66 -7.20 -0.82 -6.42
C ILE A 66 -8.51 -0.07 -6.20
N VAL A 67 -8.63 1.11 -6.78
CA VAL A 67 -9.84 1.93 -6.71
C VAL A 67 -10.44 2.04 -8.09
N ARG A 68 -11.72 1.73 -8.22
CA ARG A 68 -12.46 1.74 -9.48
C ARG A 68 -13.55 2.79 -9.45
N ASN A 69 -13.75 3.51 -10.55
CA ASN A 69 -14.84 4.49 -10.68
C ASN A 69 -16.02 3.90 -11.46
N ALA A 70 -17.08 4.70 -11.62
CA ALA A 70 -18.32 4.27 -12.25
C ALA A 70 -18.18 3.90 -13.75
N VAL A 71 -17.20 4.48 -14.44
CA VAL A 71 -16.95 4.19 -15.86
C VAL A 71 -15.93 3.07 -16.08
N GLY A 72 -15.49 2.42 -15.01
CA GLY A 72 -14.60 1.27 -15.09
C GLY A 72 -13.12 1.60 -15.09
N ARG A 73 -12.73 2.86 -14.95
CA ARG A 73 -11.32 3.22 -14.78
C ARG A 73 -10.84 2.78 -13.41
N GLN A 74 -9.61 2.34 -13.35
CA GLN A 74 -8.99 1.85 -12.11
C GLN A 74 -7.68 2.56 -11.84
N MET A 75 -7.40 2.76 -10.55
CA MET A 75 -6.12 3.28 -10.09
C MET A 75 -5.53 2.34 -9.04
N LEU A 76 -4.22 2.13 -9.13
CA LEU A 76 -3.46 1.39 -8.14
C LEU A 76 -2.84 2.39 -7.16
N VAL A 77 -3.17 2.25 -5.89
CA VAL A 77 -2.62 3.05 -4.81
C VAL A 77 -1.73 2.15 -3.96
N ARG A 78 -0.52 2.60 -3.66
CA ARG A 78 0.40 1.85 -2.81
C ARG A 78 1.18 2.74 -1.86
N ALA A 79 1.59 2.18 -0.74
CA ALA A 79 2.52 2.83 0.16
C ALA A 79 3.92 2.87 -0.47
N HIS A 80 4.57 4.03 -0.42
CA HIS A 80 5.91 4.23 -0.94
C HIS A 80 6.68 5.14 0.03
N GLY A 81 7.52 4.53 0.87
CA GLY A 81 8.15 5.25 1.98
C GLY A 81 7.10 5.79 2.94
N ASN A 82 7.16 7.08 3.23
CA ASN A 82 6.19 7.77 4.10
C ASN A 82 4.94 8.26 3.37
N HIS A 83 4.86 8.02 2.06
CA HIS A 83 3.81 8.56 1.20
C HIS A 83 3.05 7.44 0.51
N PHE A 84 1.93 7.81 -0.08
CA PHE A 84 1.23 6.94 -1.01
C PHE A 84 1.47 7.42 -2.44
N ALA A 85 1.67 6.47 -3.34
CA ALA A 85 1.77 6.74 -4.77
C ALA A 85 0.56 6.10 -5.45
N ALA A 86 -0.01 6.77 -6.44
CA ALA A 86 -1.13 6.25 -7.21
C ALA A 86 -0.83 6.39 -8.70
N ARG A 87 -1.21 5.36 -9.47
CA ARG A 87 -1.03 5.33 -10.92
C ARG A 87 -2.27 4.71 -11.57
N PRO A 88 -2.69 5.22 -12.73
CA PRO A 88 -3.79 4.60 -13.46
C PRO A 88 -3.40 3.21 -13.94
N ILE A 89 -4.37 2.30 -13.91
CA ILE A 89 -4.20 0.96 -14.46
C ILE A 89 -4.74 0.98 -15.89
N ASP A 90 -3.85 0.81 -16.84
CA ASP A 90 -4.16 0.77 -18.27
C ASP A 90 -3.67 -0.54 -18.90
N ALA A 91 -3.73 -0.62 -20.22
CA ALA A 91 -3.34 -1.81 -20.96
C ALA A 91 -1.86 -2.17 -20.84
N SER A 92 -1.01 -1.23 -20.38
CA SER A 92 0.43 -1.48 -20.18
C SER A 92 0.74 -2.20 -18.87
N VAL A 93 -0.22 -2.29 -17.96
CA VAL A 93 -0.06 -2.96 -16.67
C VAL A 93 -0.26 -4.46 -16.84
N MET A 94 0.69 -5.24 -16.37
CA MET A 94 0.60 -6.70 -16.40
C MET A 94 0.05 -7.22 -15.09
N GLY A 95 -1.02 -8.01 -15.16
CA GLY A 95 -1.63 -8.64 -14.01
C GLY A 95 -1.36 -10.14 -13.98
N ARG A 96 -1.02 -10.66 -12.80
CA ARG A 96 -0.84 -12.09 -12.56
C ARG A 96 -1.68 -12.51 -11.38
N LEU A 97 -2.55 -13.47 -11.60
CA LEU A 97 -3.38 -14.05 -10.55
C LEU A 97 -2.74 -15.35 -10.04
N ASP A 98 -2.56 -15.45 -8.72
CA ASP A 98 -2.11 -16.64 -8.06
C ASP A 98 -2.98 -16.88 -6.82
N LYS A 99 -3.99 -17.72 -6.95
CA LYS A 99 -4.99 -18.02 -5.91
C LYS A 99 -5.67 -16.74 -5.40
N ASP A 100 -5.37 -16.36 -4.16
CA ASP A 100 -5.94 -15.17 -3.50
C ASP A 100 -5.11 -13.90 -3.71
N PHE A 101 -4.02 -14.01 -4.48
CA PHE A 101 -3.09 -12.89 -4.71
C PHE A 101 -3.17 -12.39 -6.14
N LEU A 102 -3.19 -11.09 -6.29
CA LEU A 102 -3.12 -10.43 -7.58
C LEU A 102 -1.85 -9.56 -7.60
N THR A 103 -0.96 -9.86 -8.52
CA THR A 103 0.29 -9.08 -8.70
C THR A 103 0.15 -8.19 -9.92
N LEU A 104 0.36 -6.91 -9.73
CA LEU A 104 0.34 -5.91 -10.79
C LEU A 104 1.76 -5.41 -11.05
N THR A 105 2.22 -5.54 -12.28
CA THR A 105 3.53 -5.02 -12.69
C THR A 105 3.32 -3.78 -13.53
N MET A 106 3.81 -2.65 -13.01
CA MET A 106 3.71 -1.36 -13.68
C MET A 106 4.86 -1.20 -14.69
N PRO A 107 4.64 -0.49 -15.81
CA PRO A 107 5.72 -0.22 -16.75
C PRO A 107 6.80 0.71 -16.17
N GLU A 108 6.44 1.54 -15.23
CA GLU A 108 7.36 2.43 -14.53
C GLU A 108 8.20 1.64 -13.51
N LYS A 109 9.52 1.58 -13.72
CA LYS A 109 10.43 0.80 -12.86
C LYS A 109 10.44 1.26 -11.42
N ALA A 110 10.31 2.55 -11.18
CA ALA A 110 10.30 3.10 -9.82
C ALA A 110 9.06 2.67 -9.02
N PHE A 111 7.95 2.44 -9.70
CA PHE A 111 6.73 1.93 -9.06
C PHE A 111 6.81 0.41 -8.85
N GLY A 112 7.35 -0.32 -9.82
CA GLY A 112 7.62 -1.74 -9.73
C GLY A 112 6.39 -2.63 -9.73
N ALA A 113 6.51 -3.77 -9.07
CA ALA A 113 5.43 -4.75 -8.94
C ALA A 113 4.79 -4.65 -7.55
N VAL A 114 3.47 -4.81 -7.50
CA VAL A 114 2.68 -4.78 -6.27
C VAL A 114 1.83 -6.04 -6.19
N THR A 115 1.92 -6.75 -5.08
CA THR A 115 1.10 -7.93 -4.83
C THR A 115 0.04 -7.60 -3.79
N LEU A 116 -1.23 -7.82 -4.15
CA LEU A 116 -2.36 -7.59 -3.27
C LEU A 116 -2.98 -8.93 -2.85
N HIS A 117 -3.17 -9.10 -1.57
CA HIS A 117 -3.91 -10.23 -1.03
C HIS A 117 -5.39 -9.85 -0.97
N LEU A 118 -6.17 -10.27 -1.96
CA LEU A 118 -7.57 -9.91 -2.11
C LEU A 118 -8.54 -11.04 -1.72
N GLY A 119 -8.03 -12.21 -1.39
CA GLY A 119 -8.85 -13.35 -1.02
C GLY A 119 -9.73 -13.81 -2.18
N LYS A 120 -11.00 -14.06 -1.91
CA LYS A 120 -11.98 -14.54 -2.90
C LYS A 120 -12.19 -13.59 -4.07
N ASP A 121 -11.95 -12.30 -3.87
CA ASP A 121 -12.20 -11.28 -4.88
C ASP A 121 -11.05 -11.12 -5.88
N ALA A 122 -9.92 -11.77 -5.66
CA ALA A 122 -8.75 -11.67 -6.53
C ALA A 122 -9.07 -12.06 -8.00
N GLY A 123 -9.84 -13.13 -8.20
CA GLY A 123 -10.24 -13.56 -9.54
C GLY A 123 -11.11 -12.54 -10.28
N MET A 124 -12.04 -11.92 -9.58
CA MET A 124 -12.92 -10.89 -10.14
C MET A 124 -12.11 -9.67 -10.59
N TRP A 125 -11.21 -9.20 -9.75
CA TRP A 125 -10.37 -8.04 -10.08
C TRP A 125 -9.38 -8.34 -11.20
N ALA A 126 -8.84 -9.57 -11.26
CA ALA A 126 -8.01 -10.01 -12.37
C ALA A 126 -8.78 -10.00 -13.71
N SER A 127 -10.04 -10.43 -13.70
CA SER A 127 -10.91 -10.41 -14.88
C SER A 127 -11.17 -8.99 -15.35
N ARG A 128 -11.46 -8.07 -14.45
CA ARG A 128 -11.68 -6.64 -14.76
C ARG A 128 -10.47 -6.00 -15.39
N MET A 129 -9.26 -6.35 -14.92
CA MET A 129 -8.02 -5.85 -15.51
C MET A 129 -7.82 -6.33 -16.94
N ARG A 130 -8.17 -7.58 -17.23
CA ARG A 130 -8.07 -8.12 -18.60
C ARG A 130 -9.01 -7.38 -19.57
N GLU A 131 -10.15 -6.93 -19.09
CA GLU A 131 -11.09 -6.13 -19.89
C GLU A 131 -10.50 -4.77 -20.28
N ILE A 132 -9.72 -4.14 -19.40
CA ILE A 132 -9.02 -2.89 -19.70
C ILE A 132 -8.09 -3.05 -20.91
N GLY A 133 -7.38 -4.18 -20.97
CA GLY A 133 -6.47 -4.46 -22.08
C GLY A 133 -7.16 -4.73 -23.41
N ARG A 134 -8.46 -4.98 -23.41
CA ARG A 134 -9.27 -5.25 -24.61
C ARG A 134 -10.00 -4.02 -25.15
N ALA A 135 -10.09 -2.98 -24.34
CA ALA A 135 -10.83 -1.75 -24.69
C ALA A 135 -10.08 -0.89 -25.70
#